data_46224fd6a4d7056b5ecc343fb5ae48c9
#
_entry.id   46224fd6a4d7056b5ecc343fb5ae48c9
#
_cell.length_a   1.000
_cell.length_b   1.000
_cell.length_c   1.000
_cell.angle_alpha   90.00
_cell.angle_beta   90.00
_cell.angle_gamma   90.00
#
_symmetry.space_group_name_H-M   'P 1'
#
loop_
_entity.id
_entity.type
_entity.pdbx_description
1 polymer ?
#
loop_
_entity_poly.entity_id
_entity_poly.type
_entity_poly.pdbx_seq_one_letter_code
_entity_poly.pdbx_strand_id
1 'polypeptide(L)'
;MIRFFCFCIITFILNAQAIASELRPLNVMFLNPGHPSNNPTGYFWPNVNYFMQEAAEDLDINLTTIYANRNHILMKSFAKDVIKQKPDFAVLVNEKGVAIQLVEEITKHKIQVFMLLNDLSDEELSSLSAEQRQYYAGSLIPNNFDAGFSLAEQLHDSLITNKTAHGKVNVLALHGDTTSPASVARAEGLNSFLNSHPGVRLIDNTVANWSKQHAYEKVKGILKHQKVDIIWAANDAMACGATSAVASYNLLPTIRIGGINWDDDIPEGRLAVSVGGHVTLGAYAMVMIKELSKGKRQPERVEHSIFQHSNIKSYKAFMSALQQKRFNHCNFADFLSDSDTKRTFSIDNLICE
;
A
#
# COMPACT_ATOMS: atom_id res chain seq x y z
N MET A 1 -59.39 4.41 16.52
CA MET A 1 -58.67 3.14 16.46
C MET A 1 -57.77 2.97 15.21
N ILE A 2 -58.14 3.38 14.03
CA ILE A 2 -57.35 3.18 12.75
C ILE A 2 -56.01 3.95 12.75
N ARG A 3 -55.94 5.19 13.31
CA ARG A 3 -54.70 5.98 13.32
C ARG A 3 -53.60 5.41 14.25
N PHE A 4 -53.94 4.70 15.32
CA PHE A 4 -52.96 4.07 16.21
C PHE A 4 -52.36 2.82 15.64
N PHE A 5 -53.09 2.08 14.79
CA PHE A 5 -52.64 0.85 14.15
C PHE A 5 -51.60 1.12 13.05
N CYS A 6 -51.75 2.23 12.28
CA CYS A 6 -50.76 2.62 11.25
C CYS A 6 -49.41 3.04 11.86
N PHE A 7 -49.40 3.68 13.03
CA PHE A 7 -48.14 4.11 13.66
C PHE A 7 -47.33 2.94 14.16
N CYS A 8 -47.98 1.92 14.75
CA CYS A 8 -47.29 0.68 15.18
C CYS A 8 -46.76 -0.16 14.03
N ILE A 9 -47.44 -0.17 12.89
CA ILE A 9 -46.98 -0.92 11.69
C ILE A 9 -45.75 -0.24 11.07
N ILE A 10 -45.73 1.10 11.01
CA ILE A 10 -44.60 1.86 10.46
C ILE A 10 -43.35 1.70 11.34
N THR A 11 -43.50 1.75 12.66
CA THR A 11 -42.39 1.52 13.61
C THR A 11 -41.87 0.07 13.57
N PHE A 12 -42.73 -0.91 13.34
CA PHE A 12 -42.32 -2.31 13.23
C PHE A 12 -41.58 -2.60 11.92
N ILE A 13 -42.00 -1.96 10.81
CA ILE A 13 -41.34 -2.08 9.51
C ILE A 13 -39.97 -1.37 9.52
N LEU A 14 -39.85 -0.21 10.17
CA LEU A 14 -38.57 0.50 10.32
C LEU A 14 -37.58 -0.27 11.19
N ASN A 15 -38.04 -0.91 12.28
CA ASN A 15 -37.18 -1.77 13.09
C ASN A 15 -36.79 -3.07 12.37
N ALA A 16 -37.67 -3.67 11.60
CA ALA A 16 -37.37 -4.88 10.82
C ALA A 16 -36.38 -4.59 9.68
N GLN A 17 -36.44 -3.40 9.06
CA GLN A 17 -35.45 -2.99 8.06
C GLN A 17 -34.09 -2.67 8.69
N ALA A 18 -34.04 -2.06 9.88
CA ALA A 18 -32.81 -1.81 10.62
C ALA A 18 -32.15 -3.14 11.01
N ILE A 19 -32.90 -4.09 11.57
CA ILE A 19 -32.40 -5.42 11.95
C ILE A 19 -31.96 -6.23 10.71
N ALA A 20 -32.67 -6.14 9.60
CA ALA A 20 -32.28 -6.81 8.35
C ALA A 20 -31.01 -6.23 7.74
N SER A 21 -30.71 -4.95 7.94
CA SER A 21 -29.46 -4.33 7.49
C SER A 21 -28.25 -4.73 8.34
N GLU A 22 -28.44 -5.07 9.62
CA GLU A 22 -27.39 -5.59 10.51
C GLU A 22 -27.04 -7.07 10.22
N LEU A 23 -27.90 -7.82 9.55
CA LEU A 23 -27.74 -9.27 9.32
C LEU A 23 -27.11 -9.63 7.96
N ARG A 24 -26.87 -8.66 7.08
CA ARG A 24 -26.23 -8.97 5.80
C ARG A 24 -24.72 -8.68 5.86
N PRO A 25 -23.89 -9.50 5.19
CA PRO A 25 -22.48 -9.18 5.04
C PRO A 25 -22.27 -7.82 4.41
N LEU A 26 -21.25 -7.10 4.87
CA LEU A 26 -20.85 -5.81 4.32
C LEU A 26 -20.21 -6.03 2.94
N ASN A 27 -20.74 -5.40 1.88
CA ASN A 27 -20.20 -5.56 0.54
C ASN A 27 -19.14 -4.49 0.27
N VAL A 28 -17.92 -4.91 0.01
CA VAL A 28 -16.78 -4.05 -0.30
C VAL A 28 -16.22 -4.41 -1.67
N MET A 29 -15.93 -3.40 -2.50
CA MET A 29 -15.35 -3.60 -3.81
C MET A 29 -13.99 -2.90 -3.88
N PHE A 30 -12.92 -3.65 -4.14
CA PHE A 30 -11.57 -3.11 -4.27
C PHE A 30 -11.16 -2.97 -5.74
N LEU A 31 -10.86 -1.74 -6.16
CA LEU A 31 -10.29 -1.45 -7.46
C LEU A 31 -8.77 -1.49 -7.35
N ASN A 32 -8.21 -2.68 -7.53
CA ASN A 32 -6.78 -2.90 -7.41
C ASN A 32 -6.06 -2.44 -8.70
N PRO A 33 -5.10 -1.49 -8.62
CA PRO A 33 -4.39 -1.00 -9.80
C PRO A 33 -3.39 -2.01 -10.38
N GLY A 34 -3.03 -3.05 -9.62
CA GLY A 34 -2.04 -4.06 -10.00
C GLY A 34 -2.54 -5.15 -10.92
N HIS A 35 -1.80 -6.24 -10.93
CA HIS A 35 -2.12 -7.49 -11.60
C HIS A 35 -2.55 -8.55 -10.57
N PRO A 36 -3.38 -9.52 -10.93
CA PRO A 36 -3.84 -10.57 -10.01
C PRO A 36 -2.76 -11.61 -9.68
N SER A 37 -1.69 -11.69 -10.45
CA SER A 37 -0.63 -12.68 -10.31
C SER A 37 0.74 -12.05 -10.55
N ASN A 38 1.80 -12.87 -10.55
CA ASN A 38 3.17 -12.41 -10.81
C ASN A 38 3.27 -11.62 -12.11
N ASN A 39 4.00 -10.51 -12.06
CA ASN A 39 4.10 -9.55 -13.15
C ASN A 39 5.39 -8.73 -13.03
N PRO A 40 5.71 -7.85 -14.01
CA PRO A 40 6.92 -7.02 -13.98
C PRO A 40 7.07 -6.08 -12.79
N THR A 41 6.00 -5.83 -12.03
CA THR A 41 5.97 -4.91 -10.89
C THR A 41 6.00 -5.60 -9.52
N GLY A 42 6.21 -6.93 -9.47
CA GLY A 42 6.33 -7.72 -8.23
C GLY A 42 4.99 -8.17 -7.63
N TYR A 43 5.04 -8.71 -6.43
CA TYR A 43 3.90 -9.30 -5.72
C TYR A 43 3.15 -8.32 -4.79
N PHE A 44 3.52 -7.06 -4.75
CA PHE A 44 2.92 -6.08 -3.84
C PHE A 44 1.37 -6.09 -3.88
N TRP A 45 0.78 -5.92 -5.06
CA TRP A 45 -0.69 -5.84 -5.20
C TRP A 45 -1.42 -7.15 -4.93
N PRO A 46 -0.92 -8.32 -5.36
CA PRO A 46 -1.42 -9.62 -4.89
C PRO A 46 -1.38 -9.77 -3.36
N ASN A 47 -0.31 -9.32 -2.70
CA ASN A 47 -0.18 -9.41 -1.25
C ASN A 47 -1.11 -8.44 -0.51
N VAL A 48 -1.30 -7.21 -1.01
CA VAL A 48 -2.34 -6.29 -0.47
C VAL A 48 -3.72 -6.96 -0.52
N ASN A 49 -4.07 -7.54 -1.68
CA ASN A 49 -5.34 -8.25 -1.83
C ASN A 49 -5.45 -9.46 -0.91
N TYR A 50 -4.37 -10.22 -0.74
CA TYR A 50 -4.33 -11.36 0.18
C TYR A 50 -4.70 -10.93 1.60
N PHE A 51 -4.03 -9.89 2.15
CA PHE A 51 -4.35 -9.37 3.48
C PHE A 51 -5.77 -8.81 3.58
N MET A 52 -6.29 -8.19 2.52
CA MET A 52 -7.69 -7.75 2.49
C MET A 52 -8.66 -8.93 2.57
N GLN A 53 -8.39 -10.02 1.84
CA GLN A 53 -9.24 -11.23 1.83
C GLN A 53 -9.25 -11.90 3.21
N GLU A 54 -8.08 -12.14 3.82
CA GLU A 54 -7.98 -12.76 5.14
C GLU A 54 -8.78 -11.98 6.20
N ALA A 55 -8.63 -10.64 6.22
CA ALA A 55 -9.39 -9.81 7.15
C ALA A 55 -10.88 -9.71 6.79
N ALA A 56 -11.23 -9.75 5.51
CA ALA A 56 -12.62 -9.72 5.07
C ALA A 56 -13.39 -10.98 5.51
N GLU A 57 -12.76 -12.16 5.38
CA GLU A 57 -13.35 -13.43 5.83
C GLU A 57 -13.62 -13.42 7.34
N ASP A 58 -12.63 -12.99 8.14
CA ASP A 58 -12.76 -12.95 9.61
C ASP A 58 -13.77 -11.90 10.10
N LEU A 59 -13.93 -10.80 9.37
CA LEU A 59 -14.82 -9.68 9.73
C LEU A 59 -16.22 -9.76 9.10
N ASP A 60 -16.58 -10.85 8.45
CA ASP A 60 -17.86 -11.01 7.71
C ASP A 60 -18.07 -9.86 6.70
N ILE A 61 -17.08 -9.66 5.83
CA ILE A 61 -17.09 -8.73 4.72
C ILE A 61 -17.05 -9.51 3.39
N ASN A 62 -18.01 -9.24 2.52
CA ASN A 62 -18.01 -9.77 1.16
C ASN A 62 -17.14 -8.88 0.26
N LEU A 63 -15.86 -9.25 0.09
CA LEU A 63 -14.88 -8.50 -0.69
C LEU A 63 -14.85 -8.99 -2.14
N THR A 64 -15.08 -8.08 -3.08
CA THR A 64 -14.87 -8.29 -4.52
C THR A 64 -13.71 -7.45 -5.01
N THR A 65 -12.69 -8.06 -5.63
CA THR A 65 -11.54 -7.36 -6.18
C THR A 65 -11.53 -7.40 -7.70
N ILE A 66 -11.34 -6.23 -8.34
CA ILE A 66 -11.12 -6.10 -9.79
C ILE A 66 -9.73 -5.50 -10.01
N TYR A 67 -8.99 -6.05 -11.00
CA TYR A 67 -7.61 -5.67 -11.28
C TYR A 67 -7.51 -4.84 -12.56
N ALA A 68 -6.91 -3.66 -12.45
CA ALA A 68 -6.72 -2.75 -13.57
C ALA A 68 -5.46 -3.04 -14.41
N ASN A 69 -4.63 -4.02 -14.02
CA ASN A 69 -3.42 -4.43 -14.74
C ASN A 69 -2.48 -3.26 -15.09
N ARG A 70 -2.31 -2.29 -14.17
CA ARG A 70 -1.54 -1.05 -14.34
C ARG A 70 -2.07 -0.16 -15.48
N ASN A 71 -3.29 -0.40 -15.93
CA ASN A 71 -3.95 0.37 -16.98
C ASN A 71 -4.94 1.37 -16.38
N HIS A 72 -4.55 2.64 -16.33
CA HIS A 72 -5.37 3.72 -15.77
C HIS A 72 -6.67 4.02 -16.56
N ILE A 73 -6.71 3.68 -17.86
CA ILE A 73 -7.92 3.80 -18.68
C ILE A 73 -8.94 2.73 -18.26
N LEU A 74 -8.46 1.49 -18.10
CA LEU A 74 -9.28 0.38 -17.59
C LEU A 74 -9.78 0.69 -16.18
N MET A 75 -8.92 1.23 -15.31
CA MET A 75 -9.30 1.64 -13.96
C MET A 75 -10.48 2.64 -13.96
N LYS A 76 -10.45 3.65 -14.85
CA LYS A 76 -11.58 4.60 -15.00
C LYS A 76 -12.87 3.90 -15.44
N SER A 77 -12.80 2.87 -16.27
CA SER A 77 -14.00 2.15 -16.72
C SER A 77 -14.68 1.37 -15.58
N PHE A 78 -13.93 0.96 -14.56
CA PHE A 78 -14.44 0.21 -13.40
C PHE A 78 -15.42 1.01 -12.52
N ALA A 79 -15.40 2.33 -12.58
CA ALA A 79 -16.42 3.14 -11.90
C ALA A 79 -17.84 2.68 -12.28
N LYS A 80 -18.06 2.29 -13.55
CA LYS A 80 -19.36 1.77 -14.05
C LYS A 80 -19.72 0.44 -13.39
N ASP A 81 -18.73 -0.43 -13.16
CA ASP A 81 -18.95 -1.72 -12.51
C ASP A 81 -19.30 -1.53 -11.03
N VAL A 82 -18.60 -0.63 -10.34
CA VAL A 82 -18.91 -0.25 -8.95
C VAL A 82 -20.33 0.30 -8.85
N ILE A 83 -20.71 1.25 -9.72
CA ILE A 83 -22.05 1.86 -9.74
C ILE A 83 -23.13 0.81 -10.01
N LYS A 84 -22.87 -0.14 -10.90
CA LYS A 84 -23.81 -1.23 -11.23
C LYS A 84 -23.99 -2.20 -10.05
N GLN A 85 -22.90 -2.55 -9.36
CA GLN A 85 -22.93 -3.51 -8.25
C GLN A 85 -23.41 -2.90 -6.94
N LYS A 86 -23.26 -1.57 -6.79
CA LYS A 86 -23.69 -0.81 -5.60
C LYS A 86 -23.17 -1.41 -4.29
N PRO A 87 -21.83 -1.57 -4.12
CA PRO A 87 -21.28 -2.00 -2.86
C PRO A 87 -21.57 -0.97 -1.75
N ASP A 88 -21.41 -1.36 -0.50
CA ASP A 88 -21.48 -0.44 0.63
C ASP A 88 -20.25 0.49 0.64
N PHE A 89 -19.07 -0.06 0.29
CA PHE A 89 -17.82 0.68 0.14
C PHE A 89 -17.08 0.30 -1.14
N ALA A 90 -16.54 1.30 -1.83
CA ALA A 90 -15.54 1.14 -2.88
C ALA A 90 -14.15 1.53 -2.31
N VAL A 91 -13.18 0.63 -2.37
CA VAL A 91 -11.79 0.92 -1.99
C VAL A 91 -11.00 1.26 -3.23
N LEU A 92 -10.37 2.44 -3.23
CA LEU A 92 -9.62 2.99 -4.36
C LEU A 92 -8.17 3.29 -3.95
N VAL A 93 -7.31 3.39 -4.96
CA VAL A 93 -5.93 3.84 -4.82
C VAL A 93 -5.69 5.00 -5.79
N ASN A 94 -5.08 6.09 -5.34
CA ASN A 94 -4.71 7.19 -6.23
C ASN A 94 -3.48 6.81 -7.06
N GLU A 95 -3.75 6.14 -8.17
CA GLU A 95 -2.75 5.70 -9.14
C GLU A 95 -2.73 6.66 -10.32
N LYS A 96 -1.57 7.25 -10.59
CA LYS A 96 -1.35 8.21 -11.70
C LYS A 96 -2.31 9.42 -11.70
N GLY A 97 -2.80 9.84 -10.53
CA GLY A 97 -3.67 11.00 -10.39
C GLY A 97 -5.07 10.83 -11.00
N VAL A 98 -5.55 9.59 -11.19
CA VAL A 98 -6.89 9.38 -11.80
C VAL A 98 -7.99 9.18 -10.77
N ALA A 99 -7.66 9.05 -9.49
CA ALA A 99 -8.62 8.67 -8.45
C ALA A 99 -9.71 9.73 -8.24
N ILE A 100 -9.39 11.02 -8.36
CA ILE A 100 -10.38 12.08 -8.17
C ILE A 100 -11.59 11.89 -9.09
N GLN A 101 -11.38 11.54 -10.37
CA GLN A 101 -12.49 11.31 -11.32
C GLN A 101 -13.34 10.11 -10.93
N LEU A 102 -12.72 9.05 -10.35
CA LEU A 102 -13.43 7.88 -9.84
C LEU A 102 -14.25 8.24 -8.60
N VAL A 103 -13.66 8.98 -7.66
CA VAL A 103 -14.32 9.42 -6.43
C VAL A 103 -15.52 10.31 -6.78
N GLU A 104 -15.36 11.30 -7.67
CA GLU A 104 -16.45 12.15 -8.13
C GLU A 104 -17.61 11.35 -8.73
N GLU A 105 -17.30 10.36 -9.57
CA GLU A 105 -18.33 9.58 -10.25
C GLU A 105 -19.05 8.62 -9.29
N ILE A 106 -18.31 7.91 -8.46
CA ILE A 106 -18.85 6.91 -7.52
C ILE A 106 -19.69 7.58 -6.42
N THR A 107 -19.20 8.69 -5.86
CA THR A 107 -19.90 9.40 -4.78
C THR A 107 -21.21 10.07 -5.23
N LYS A 108 -21.35 10.49 -6.51
CA LYS A 108 -22.64 10.91 -7.10
C LYS A 108 -23.72 9.84 -6.98
N HIS A 109 -23.32 8.57 -6.94
CA HIS A 109 -24.25 7.45 -6.78
C HIS A 109 -24.42 7.01 -5.32
N LYS A 110 -23.96 7.84 -4.35
CA LYS A 110 -24.11 7.61 -2.91
C LYS A 110 -23.44 6.34 -2.40
N ILE A 111 -22.32 5.94 -3.02
CA ILE A 111 -21.49 4.83 -2.61
C ILE A 111 -20.32 5.41 -1.81
N GLN A 112 -20.04 4.83 -0.62
CA GLN A 112 -18.92 5.23 0.21
C GLN A 112 -17.59 4.90 -0.45
N VAL A 113 -16.65 5.85 -0.48
CA VAL A 113 -15.31 5.66 -1.07
C VAL A 113 -14.25 5.76 0.03
N PHE A 114 -13.44 4.72 0.16
CA PHE A 114 -12.29 4.67 1.05
C PHE A 114 -10.99 4.61 0.23
N MET A 115 -10.03 5.49 0.53
CA MET A 115 -8.74 5.49 -0.17
C MET A 115 -7.73 4.64 0.59
N LEU A 116 -6.98 3.81 -0.13
CA LEU A 116 -5.97 2.91 0.42
C LEU A 116 -4.60 3.18 -0.20
N LEU A 117 -3.54 3.25 0.65
CA LEU A 117 -2.12 3.38 0.30
C LEU A 117 -1.72 4.71 -0.38
N ASN A 118 -2.53 5.23 -1.27
CA ASN A 118 -2.37 6.55 -1.89
C ASN A 118 -3.70 7.30 -1.86
N ASP A 119 -3.69 8.47 -1.26
CA ASP A 119 -4.88 9.32 -1.11
C ASP A 119 -4.95 10.43 -2.16
N LEU A 120 -6.08 11.12 -2.20
CA LEU A 120 -6.24 12.38 -2.90
C LEU A 120 -5.41 13.47 -2.22
N SER A 121 -4.95 14.47 -2.99
CA SER A 121 -4.38 15.68 -2.41
C SER A 121 -5.45 16.52 -1.72
N ASP A 122 -5.03 17.48 -0.89
CA ASP A 122 -5.97 18.40 -0.23
C ASP A 122 -6.71 19.28 -1.26
N GLU A 123 -6.05 19.59 -2.39
CA GLU A 123 -6.67 20.31 -3.51
C GLU A 123 -7.76 19.47 -4.17
N GLU A 124 -7.46 18.20 -4.49
CA GLU A 124 -8.43 17.24 -5.06
C GLU A 124 -9.62 17.03 -4.10
N LEU A 125 -9.38 16.85 -2.80
CA LEU A 125 -10.45 16.73 -1.80
C LEU A 125 -11.30 18.01 -1.71
N SER A 126 -10.67 19.17 -1.85
CA SER A 126 -11.37 20.46 -1.80
C SER A 126 -12.26 20.68 -3.03
N SER A 127 -11.95 20.05 -4.16
CA SER A 127 -12.75 20.15 -5.39
C SER A 127 -14.09 19.38 -5.32
N LEU A 128 -14.20 18.39 -4.42
CA LEU A 128 -15.45 17.65 -4.21
C LEU A 128 -16.56 18.56 -3.68
N SER A 129 -17.77 18.43 -4.18
CA SER A 129 -18.95 19.10 -3.63
C SER A 129 -19.25 18.65 -2.19
N ALA A 130 -20.00 19.45 -1.43
CA ALA A 130 -20.41 19.09 -0.08
C ALA A 130 -21.20 17.76 -0.05
N GLU A 131 -22.01 17.48 -1.07
CA GLU A 131 -22.74 16.21 -1.19
C GLU A 131 -21.78 15.04 -1.42
N GLN A 132 -20.81 15.17 -2.31
CA GLN A 132 -19.83 14.13 -2.60
C GLN A 132 -18.95 13.81 -1.39
N ARG A 133 -18.52 14.83 -0.62
CA ARG A 133 -17.71 14.64 0.59
C ARG A 133 -18.39 13.79 1.66
N GLN A 134 -19.73 13.76 1.73
CA GLN A 134 -20.47 12.89 2.65
C GLN A 134 -20.25 11.40 2.35
N TYR A 135 -19.83 11.07 1.13
CA TYR A 135 -19.54 9.71 0.69
C TYR A 135 -18.03 9.41 0.58
N TYR A 136 -17.18 10.35 0.99
CA TYR A 136 -15.75 10.11 1.17
C TYR A 136 -15.50 9.59 2.58
N ALA A 137 -15.24 8.29 2.70
CA ALA A 137 -15.13 7.58 3.97
C ALA A 137 -13.73 7.68 4.63
N GLY A 138 -12.85 8.51 4.08
CA GLY A 138 -11.49 8.69 4.58
C GLY A 138 -10.45 7.85 3.87
N SER A 139 -9.27 7.76 4.47
CA SER A 139 -8.13 7.05 3.87
C SER A 139 -7.21 6.41 4.90
N LEU A 140 -6.48 5.38 4.45
CA LEU A 140 -5.38 4.75 5.17
C LEU A 140 -4.13 4.73 4.30
N ILE A 141 -3.13 5.51 4.67
CA ILE A 141 -1.87 5.64 3.93
C ILE A 141 -0.66 5.32 4.83
N PRO A 142 0.41 4.72 4.29
CA PRO A 142 1.66 4.56 5.04
C PRO A 142 2.51 5.83 4.92
N ASN A 143 3.40 6.07 5.89
CA ASN A 143 4.38 7.16 5.80
C ASN A 143 5.48 6.83 4.77
N ASN A 144 5.22 7.13 3.50
CA ASN A 144 6.15 6.86 2.41
C ASN A 144 7.42 7.71 2.45
N PHE A 145 7.39 8.89 3.07
CA PHE A 145 8.58 9.72 3.29
C PHE A 145 9.58 8.99 4.18
N ASP A 146 9.12 8.50 5.33
CA ASP A 146 9.98 7.75 6.26
C ASP A 146 10.52 6.48 5.62
N ALA A 147 9.75 5.79 4.78
CA ALA A 147 10.23 4.62 4.06
C ALA A 147 11.40 4.95 3.12
N GLY A 148 11.28 6.06 2.38
CA GLY A 148 12.34 6.53 1.46
C GLY A 148 13.61 6.95 2.19
N PHE A 149 13.46 7.68 3.29
CA PHE A 149 14.57 8.10 4.16
C PHE A 149 15.25 6.90 4.80
N SER A 150 14.47 6.04 5.47
CA SER A 150 14.98 4.85 6.18
C SER A 150 15.71 3.88 5.24
N LEU A 151 15.21 3.65 4.02
CA LEU A 151 15.92 2.83 3.05
C LEU A 151 17.31 3.41 2.72
N ALA A 152 17.41 4.72 2.50
CA ALA A 152 18.68 5.37 2.20
C ALA A 152 19.66 5.28 3.37
N GLU A 153 19.19 5.51 4.61
CA GLU A 153 19.95 5.40 5.83
C GLU A 153 20.49 3.98 6.04
N GLN A 154 19.62 2.95 5.95
CA GLN A 154 20.00 1.56 6.13
C GLN A 154 20.99 1.07 5.06
N LEU A 155 20.86 1.50 3.82
CA LEU A 155 21.80 1.19 2.75
C LEU A 155 23.17 1.83 3.00
N HIS A 156 23.18 3.08 3.43
CA HIS A 156 24.42 3.78 3.80
C HIS A 156 25.13 3.11 4.95
N ASP A 157 24.43 2.78 6.03
CA ASP A 157 24.98 2.10 7.21
C ASP A 157 25.54 0.71 6.85
N SER A 158 24.84 -0.04 6.00
CA SER A 158 25.30 -1.34 5.52
C SER A 158 26.59 -1.26 4.69
N LEU A 159 26.83 -0.12 4.03
CA LEU A 159 28.04 0.15 3.27
C LEU A 159 29.21 0.50 4.20
N ILE A 160 28.99 1.40 5.18
CA ILE A 160 30.04 1.89 6.10
C ILE A 160 30.55 0.76 6.99
N THR A 161 29.68 -0.09 7.50
CA THR A 161 30.05 -1.25 8.35
C THR A 161 31.07 -2.18 7.66
N ASN A 162 31.12 -2.17 6.33
CA ASN A 162 31.95 -3.06 5.53
C ASN A 162 33.14 -2.36 4.83
N LYS A 163 33.28 -1.04 4.94
CA LYS A 163 34.36 -0.28 4.30
C LYS A 163 34.85 0.85 5.22
N THR A 164 36.15 0.96 5.36
CA THR A 164 36.81 2.24 5.64
C THR A 164 36.59 3.14 4.43
N ALA A 165 35.44 3.83 4.38
CA ALA A 165 35.05 4.68 3.26
C ALA A 165 35.92 5.94 3.24
N HIS A 166 36.98 5.94 2.45
CA HIS A 166 37.69 7.14 2.05
C HIS A 166 37.04 7.64 0.75
N GLY A 167 36.16 8.66 0.82
CA GLY A 167 35.57 9.31 -0.35
C GLY A 167 34.07 9.47 -0.28
N LYS A 168 33.51 10.15 -1.31
CA LYS A 168 32.05 10.34 -1.46
C LYS A 168 31.38 9.03 -1.88
N VAL A 169 30.24 8.72 -1.26
CA VAL A 169 29.36 7.58 -1.61
C VAL A 169 28.47 7.98 -2.78
N ASN A 170 28.48 7.22 -3.86
CA ASN A 170 27.70 7.48 -5.06
C ASN A 170 26.39 6.69 -5.03
N VAL A 171 25.26 7.38 -5.02
CA VAL A 171 23.90 6.82 -5.02
C VAL A 171 23.28 6.93 -6.39
N LEU A 172 22.75 5.85 -6.90
CA LEU A 172 21.80 5.78 -8.02
C LEU A 172 20.40 5.61 -7.47
N ALA A 173 19.47 6.48 -7.84
CA ALA A 173 18.07 6.38 -7.45
C ALA A 173 17.18 5.86 -8.60
N LEU A 174 16.36 4.86 -8.29
CA LEU A 174 15.35 4.30 -9.19
C LEU A 174 13.96 4.63 -8.64
N HIS A 175 13.26 5.55 -9.31
CA HIS A 175 11.92 5.98 -8.91
C HIS A 175 10.82 5.16 -9.59
N GLY A 176 9.63 5.15 -8.98
CA GLY A 176 8.43 4.58 -9.55
C GLY A 176 7.98 5.36 -10.80
N ASP A 177 6.86 6.03 -10.69
CA ASP A 177 6.42 7.03 -11.68
C ASP A 177 6.51 8.45 -11.07
N THR A 178 6.18 9.47 -11.85
CA THR A 178 6.30 10.88 -11.43
C THR A 178 5.04 11.45 -10.78
N THR A 179 3.95 10.70 -10.72
CA THR A 179 2.62 11.19 -10.33
C THR A 179 2.01 10.48 -9.13
N SER A 180 2.44 9.26 -8.82
CA SER A 180 1.94 8.52 -7.66
C SER A 180 2.43 9.18 -6.35
N PRO A 181 1.55 9.47 -5.39
CA PRO A 181 1.93 10.05 -4.10
C PRO A 181 3.05 9.26 -3.40
N ALA A 182 3.00 7.93 -3.43
CA ALA A 182 4.04 7.09 -2.85
C ALA A 182 5.41 7.30 -3.53
N SER A 183 5.47 7.46 -4.85
CA SER A 183 6.74 7.68 -5.56
C SER A 183 7.36 9.03 -5.19
N VAL A 184 6.52 10.06 -5.11
CA VAL A 184 6.94 11.43 -4.75
C VAL A 184 7.44 11.47 -3.31
N ALA A 185 6.65 10.97 -2.35
CA ALA A 185 7.00 11.00 -0.93
C ALA A 185 8.27 10.17 -0.62
N ARG A 186 8.43 8.99 -1.25
CA ARG A 186 9.68 8.19 -1.12
C ARG A 186 10.90 8.94 -1.66
N ALA A 187 10.76 9.65 -2.79
CA ALA A 187 11.83 10.48 -3.34
C ALA A 187 12.18 11.68 -2.43
N GLU A 188 11.19 12.32 -1.80
CA GLU A 188 11.40 13.38 -0.82
C GLU A 188 12.15 12.85 0.41
N GLY A 189 11.84 11.65 0.89
CA GLY A 189 12.58 10.99 1.96
C GLY A 189 14.05 10.75 1.59
N LEU A 190 14.34 10.22 0.40
CA LEU A 190 15.71 10.10 -0.11
C LEU A 190 16.41 11.46 -0.17
N ASN A 191 15.77 12.49 -0.70
CA ASN A 191 16.35 13.83 -0.81
C ASN A 191 16.67 14.42 0.57
N SER A 192 15.81 14.21 1.55
CA SER A 192 16.05 14.61 2.94
C SER A 192 17.28 13.93 3.53
N PHE A 193 17.45 12.62 3.28
CA PHE A 193 18.65 11.90 3.66
C PHE A 193 19.91 12.47 3.00
N LEU A 194 19.89 12.70 1.69
CA LEU A 194 21.03 13.26 0.94
C LEU A 194 21.43 14.64 1.46
N ASN A 195 20.45 15.49 1.78
CA ASN A 195 20.70 16.84 2.33
C ASN A 195 21.38 16.82 3.70
N SER A 196 21.09 15.80 4.52
CA SER A 196 21.71 15.62 5.85
C SER A 196 23.06 14.88 5.81
N HIS A 197 23.45 14.32 4.64
CA HIS A 197 24.67 13.51 4.49
C HIS A 197 25.56 14.04 3.34
N PRO A 198 26.32 15.14 3.55
CA PRO A 198 27.11 15.77 2.48
C PRO A 198 28.23 14.89 1.90
N GLY A 199 28.57 13.78 2.56
CA GLY A 199 29.46 12.73 2.04
C GLY A 199 28.81 11.80 1.02
N VAL A 200 27.48 11.86 0.87
CA VAL A 200 26.69 11.04 -0.06
C VAL A 200 26.28 11.89 -1.26
N ARG A 201 26.43 11.37 -2.46
CA ARG A 201 26.12 12.08 -3.70
C ARG A 201 25.16 11.30 -4.58
N LEU A 202 24.04 11.90 -4.94
CA LEU A 202 23.19 11.39 -6.01
C LEU A 202 23.90 11.59 -7.37
N ILE A 203 24.23 10.49 -8.04
CA ILE A 203 24.94 10.54 -9.33
C ILE A 203 23.98 10.46 -10.51
N ASP A 204 22.86 9.78 -10.32
CA ASP A 204 21.80 9.69 -11.31
C ASP A 204 20.45 9.44 -10.63
N ASN A 205 19.38 9.86 -11.32
CA ASN A 205 18.02 9.84 -10.84
C ASN A 205 17.12 9.46 -12.02
N THR A 206 16.59 8.25 -12.01
CA THR A 206 15.85 7.73 -13.16
C THR A 206 14.52 7.07 -12.79
N VAL A 207 13.49 7.28 -13.63
CA VAL A 207 12.17 6.69 -13.47
C VAL A 207 12.15 5.31 -14.15
N ALA A 208 11.85 4.25 -13.38
CA ALA A 208 11.76 2.88 -13.87
C ALA A 208 10.34 2.29 -13.83
N ASN A 209 9.32 3.14 -13.55
CA ASN A 209 7.88 2.79 -13.62
C ASN A 209 7.51 1.52 -12.83
N TRP A 210 8.10 1.35 -11.64
CA TRP A 210 7.90 0.20 -10.75
C TRP A 210 8.32 -1.15 -11.37
N SER A 211 8.96 -1.13 -12.56
CA SER A 211 9.23 -2.29 -13.38
C SER A 211 10.63 -2.86 -13.16
N LYS A 212 10.70 -4.16 -12.87
CA LYS A 212 11.94 -4.94 -12.81
C LYS A 212 12.76 -4.83 -14.10
N GLN A 213 12.10 -4.95 -15.26
CA GLN A 213 12.78 -4.91 -16.57
C GLN A 213 13.33 -3.51 -16.87
N HIS A 214 12.55 -2.45 -16.64
CA HIS A 214 13.04 -1.08 -16.88
C HIS A 214 14.22 -0.74 -15.95
N ALA A 215 14.17 -1.17 -14.68
CA ALA A 215 15.28 -0.99 -13.75
C ALA A 215 16.55 -1.70 -14.25
N TYR A 216 16.43 -2.97 -14.71
CA TYR A 216 17.53 -3.73 -15.27
C TYR A 216 18.21 -2.98 -16.43
N GLU A 217 17.42 -2.53 -17.40
CA GLU A 217 17.93 -1.85 -18.61
C GLU A 217 18.64 -0.54 -18.29
N LYS A 218 18.04 0.27 -17.42
CA LYS A 218 18.59 1.57 -16.99
C LYS A 218 19.89 1.41 -16.21
N VAL A 219 19.90 0.55 -15.19
CA VAL A 219 21.10 0.27 -14.38
C VAL A 219 22.21 -0.28 -15.24
N LYS A 220 21.92 -1.22 -16.15
CA LYS A 220 22.91 -1.75 -17.09
C LYS A 220 23.54 -0.68 -17.98
N GLY A 221 22.76 0.32 -18.39
CA GLY A 221 23.26 1.48 -19.14
C GLY A 221 24.18 2.37 -18.30
N ILE A 222 23.75 2.71 -17.09
CA ILE A 222 24.46 3.65 -16.17
C ILE A 222 25.82 3.04 -15.74
N LEU A 223 25.86 1.77 -15.39
CA LEU A 223 27.08 1.09 -14.93
C LEU A 223 28.22 1.05 -15.98
N LYS A 224 27.96 1.32 -17.25
CA LYS A 224 28.99 1.43 -18.28
C LYS A 224 29.85 2.69 -18.12
N HIS A 225 29.32 3.73 -17.48
CA HIS A 225 29.91 5.07 -17.48
C HIS A 225 30.06 5.67 -16.07
N GLN A 226 29.40 5.09 -15.07
CA GLN A 226 29.37 5.66 -13.72
C GLN A 226 29.73 4.60 -12.68
N LYS A 227 30.53 5.04 -11.66
CA LYS A 227 30.76 4.24 -10.46
C LYS A 227 29.60 4.44 -9.51
N VAL A 228 28.96 3.34 -9.12
CA VAL A 228 27.83 3.30 -8.17
C VAL A 228 28.27 2.55 -6.93
N ASP A 229 27.92 3.05 -5.74
CA ASP A 229 28.17 2.38 -4.45
C ASP A 229 26.85 1.91 -3.82
N ILE A 230 25.76 2.68 -4.01
CA ILE A 230 24.41 2.35 -3.53
C ILE A 230 23.40 2.46 -4.68
N ILE A 231 22.47 1.52 -4.76
CA ILE A 231 21.27 1.63 -5.60
C ILE A 231 20.06 1.64 -4.66
N TRP A 232 19.42 2.80 -4.57
CA TRP A 232 18.17 3.02 -3.87
C TRP A 232 17.01 2.83 -4.88
N ALA A 233 16.11 1.89 -4.62
CA ALA A 233 14.98 1.63 -5.49
C ALA A 233 13.65 1.82 -4.74
N ALA A 234 12.73 2.59 -5.33
CA ALA A 234 11.45 2.90 -4.71
C ALA A 234 10.53 1.67 -4.54
N ASN A 235 10.84 0.50 -5.14
CA ASN A 235 10.24 -0.78 -4.80
C ASN A 235 11.21 -1.95 -5.00
N ASP A 236 10.87 -3.11 -4.46
CA ASP A 236 11.67 -4.33 -4.50
C ASP A 236 11.78 -4.93 -5.90
N ALA A 237 10.74 -4.84 -6.74
CA ALA A 237 10.81 -5.30 -8.12
C ALA A 237 11.92 -4.58 -8.90
N MET A 238 12.03 -3.25 -8.76
CA MET A 238 13.11 -2.47 -9.37
C MET A 238 14.47 -2.82 -8.75
N ALA A 239 14.54 -3.01 -7.42
CA ALA A 239 15.76 -3.46 -6.74
C ALA A 239 16.26 -4.81 -7.28
N CYS A 240 15.34 -5.76 -7.54
CA CYS A 240 15.66 -7.03 -8.17
C CYS A 240 16.16 -6.88 -9.61
N GLY A 241 15.57 -5.97 -10.39
CA GLY A 241 16.05 -5.62 -11.72
C GLY A 241 17.47 -5.07 -11.69
N ALA A 242 17.72 -4.12 -10.77
CA ALA A 242 19.04 -3.55 -10.51
C ALA A 242 20.06 -4.62 -10.11
N THR A 243 19.70 -5.53 -9.20
CA THR A 243 20.55 -6.65 -8.77
C THR A 243 20.97 -7.53 -9.93
N SER A 244 20.03 -7.83 -10.83
CA SER A 244 20.32 -8.62 -12.04
C SER A 244 21.28 -7.89 -12.99
N ALA A 245 21.14 -6.57 -13.15
CA ALA A 245 22.06 -5.75 -13.93
C ALA A 245 23.48 -5.72 -13.32
N VAL A 246 23.57 -5.47 -12.01
CA VAL A 246 24.84 -5.45 -11.26
C VAL A 246 25.54 -6.80 -11.34
N ALA A 247 24.79 -7.91 -11.23
CA ALA A 247 25.32 -9.27 -11.36
C ALA A 247 25.96 -9.51 -12.73
N SER A 248 25.37 -8.96 -13.81
CA SER A 248 25.91 -9.12 -15.17
C SER A 248 27.29 -8.47 -15.38
N TYR A 249 27.69 -7.59 -14.47
CA TYR A 249 29.03 -6.96 -14.42
C TYR A 249 29.94 -7.50 -13.29
N ASN A 250 29.51 -8.54 -12.57
CA ASN A 250 30.21 -9.10 -11.39
C ASN A 250 30.46 -8.09 -10.27
N LEU A 251 29.56 -7.11 -10.08
CA LEU A 251 29.71 -6.01 -9.10
C LEU A 251 28.87 -6.20 -7.82
N LEU A 252 28.16 -7.33 -7.67
CA LEU A 252 27.31 -7.59 -6.47
C LEU A 252 28.03 -7.39 -5.13
N PRO A 253 29.32 -7.81 -4.94
CA PRO A 253 29.99 -7.62 -3.65
C PRO A 253 30.29 -6.15 -3.32
N THR A 254 30.24 -5.25 -4.31
CA THR A 254 30.71 -3.86 -4.17
C THR A 254 29.57 -2.84 -4.10
N ILE A 255 28.36 -3.18 -4.54
CA ILE A 255 27.21 -2.28 -4.59
C ILE A 255 26.14 -2.74 -3.61
N ARG A 256 25.66 -1.83 -2.76
CA ARG A 256 24.53 -2.07 -1.88
C ARG A 256 23.24 -1.74 -2.57
N ILE A 257 22.29 -2.68 -2.63
CA ILE A 257 21.02 -2.53 -3.34
C ILE A 257 19.88 -2.78 -2.37
N GLY A 258 18.90 -1.90 -2.34
CA GLY A 258 17.72 -2.08 -1.52
C GLY A 258 16.47 -1.55 -2.19
N GLY A 259 15.32 -1.97 -1.65
CA GLY A 259 14.01 -1.63 -2.14
C GLY A 259 12.99 -1.46 -1.03
N ILE A 260 11.74 -1.26 -1.45
CA ILE A 260 10.60 -1.11 -0.55
C ILE A 260 9.52 -2.07 -1.03
N ASN A 261 8.96 -2.89 -0.16
CA ASN A 261 7.71 -3.66 -0.21
C ASN A 261 7.70 -4.91 0.69
N TRP A 262 8.83 -5.61 0.87
CA TRP A 262 8.90 -6.99 1.37
C TRP A 262 8.18 -7.96 0.42
N ASP A 263 8.53 -7.90 -0.87
CA ASP A 263 7.98 -8.83 -1.85
C ASP A 263 8.43 -10.27 -1.55
N ASP A 264 7.48 -11.22 -1.50
CA ASP A 264 7.69 -12.59 -1.04
C ASP A 264 8.36 -13.52 -2.07
N ASP A 265 8.57 -13.04 -3.31
CA ASP A 265 9.31 -13.74 -4.37
C ASP A 265 10.82 -13.43 -4.40
N ILE A 266 11.31 -12.64 -3.45
CA ILE A 266 12.72 -12.26 -3.39
C ILE A 266 13.49 -13.23 -2.50
N PRO A 267 14.49 -13.94 -3.03
CA PRO A 267 15.32 -14.82 -2.22
C PRO A 267 16.02 -14.07 -1.08
N GLU A 268 16.13 -14.70 0.09
CA GLU A 268 16.86 -14.15 1.23
C GLU A 268 18.31 -13.76 0.84
N GLY A 269 18.75 -12.60 1.28
CA GLY A 269 20.08 -12.06 0.99
C GLY A 269 20.27 -11.51 -0.43
N ARG A 270 19.22 -11.50 -1.26
CA ARG A 270 19.27 -10.91 -2.61
C ARG A 270 19.41 -9.39 -2.59
N LEU A 271 18.76 -8.74 -1.64
CA LEU A 271 18.87 -7.31 -1.36
C LEU A 271 19.66 -7.09 -0.06
N ALA A 272 20.43 -6.02 0.02
CA ALA A 272 21.10 -5.63 1.24
C ALA A 272 20.09 -5.22 2.32
N VAL A 273 19.04 -4.51 1.92
CA VAL A 273 17.93 -4.06 2.78
C VAL A 273 16.65 -4.02 1.95
N SER A 274 15.54 -4.40 2.55
CA SER A 274 14.19 -4.03 2.09
C SER A 274 13.42 -3.38 3.24
N VAL A 275 12.66 -2.34 2.95
CA VAL A 275 11.75 -1.66 3.86
C VAL A 275 10.32 -2.05 3.50
N GLY A 276 9.50 -2.51 4.45
CA GLY A 276 8.18 -3.01 4.08
C GLY A 276 7.22 -3.13 5.24
N GLY A 277 6.23 -4.00 5.10
CA GLY A 277 5.13 -4.19 6.05
C GLY A 277 3.81 -3.57 5.59
N HIS A 278 3.84 -2.55 4.75
CA HIS A 278 2.64 -1.79 4.34
C HIS A 278 1.64 -2.56 3.47
N VAL A 279 1.98 -3.74 2.97
CA VAL A 279 1.01 -4.66 2.34
C VAL A 279 -0.10 -5.06 3.32
N THR A 280 0.19 -5.09 4.63
CA THR A 280 -0.76 -5.44 5.69
C THR A 280 -1.84 -4.38 5.89
N LEU A 281 -1.63 -3.15 5.38
CA LEU A 281 -2.65 -2.11 5.43
C LEU A 281 -3.91 -2.51 4.64
N GLY A 282 -3.83 -3.50 3.74
CA GLY A 282 -5.00 -4.14 3.16
C GLY A 282 -5.95 -4.71 4.21
N ALA A 283 -5.41 -5.45 5.19
CA ALA A 283 -6.19 -5.98 6.31
C ALA A 283 -6.71 -4.86 7.22
N TYR A 284 -5.87 -3.88 7.56
CA TYR A 284 -6.28 -2.78 8.43
C TYR A 284 -7.39 -1.92 7.80
N ALA A 285 -7.38 -1.77 6.47
CA ALA A 285 -8.48 -1.11 5.76
C ALA A 285 -9.83 -1.84 5.98
N MET A 286 -9.85 -3.18 6.01
CA MET A 286 -11.08 -3.94 6.29
C MET A 286 -11.55 -3.73 7.74
N VAL A 287 -10.63 -3.68 8.70
CA VAL A 287 -10.95 -3.33 10.11
C VAL A 287 -11.58 -1.93 10.18
N MET A 288 -10.95 -0.92 9.57
CA MET A 288 -11.46 0.46 9.57
C MET A 288 -12.82 0.57 8.88
N ILE A 289 -13.01 -0.09 7.73
CA ILE A 289 -14.28 -0.10 7.00
C ILE A 289 -15.38 -0.77 7.82
N LYS A 290 -15.08 -1.86 8.56
CA LYS A 290 -16.03 -2.48 9.47
C LYS A 290 -16.45 -1.53 10.61
N GLU A 291 -15.52 -0.76 11.17
CA GLU A 291 -15.81 0.26 12.18
C GLU A 291 -16.65 1.42 11.63
N LEU A 292 -16.30 1.91 10.41
CA LEU A 292 -17.07 2.95 9.71
C LEU A 292 -18.51 2.50 9.46
N SER A 293 -18.71 1.25 9.02
CA SER A 293 -20.04 0.70 8.74
C SER A 293 -20.92 0.59 9.99
N LYS A 294 -20.29 0.41 11.17
CA LYS A 294 -20.97 0.36 12.47
C LYS A 294 -21.10 1.73 13.14
N GLY A 295 -20.63 2.82 12.51
CA GLY A 295 -20.60 4.15 13.09
C GLY A 295 -19.65 4.31 14.29
N LYS A 296 -18.71 3.38 14.47
CA LYS A 296 -17.71 3.38 15.56
C LYS A 296 -16.46 4.19 15.23
N ARG A 297 -16.26 4.53 13.96
CA ARG A 297 -15.21 5.42 13.47
C ARG A 297 -15.83 6.53 12.63
N GLN A 298 -15.22 7.70 12.66
CA GLN A 298 -15.55 8.79 11.74
C GLN A 298 -14.65 8.77 10.53
N PRO A 299 -15.12 9.25 9.35
CA PRO A 299 -14.27 9.44 8.17
C PRO A 299 -13.09 10.36 8.49
N GLU A 300 -11.87 9.87 8.27
CA GLU A 300 -10.63 10.61 8.52
C GLU A 300 -9.50 10.13 7.61
N ARG A 301 -8.48 10.96 7.39
CA ARG A 301 -7.20 10.53 6.80
C ARG A 301 -6.33 9.97 7.91
N VAL A 302 -5.93 8.71 7.78
CA VAL A 302 -5.01 8.06 8.71
C VAL A 302 -3.69 7.78 8.02
N GLU A 303 -2.61 8.41 8.50
CA GLU A 303 -1.25 8.00 8.17
C GLU A 303 -0.76 7.02 9.23
N HIS A 304 -0.42 5.80 8.81
CA HIS A 304 -0.01 4.73 9.72
C HIS A 304 1.46 4.39 9.56
N SER A 305 2.23 4.51 10.66
CA SER A 305 3.66 4.19 10.70
C SER A 305 3.87 2.69 10.77
N ILE A 306 3.79 2.01 9.62
CA ILE A 306 3.88 0.55 9.50
C ILE A 306 5.23 0.08 8.93
N PHE A 307 5.97 0.96 8.27
CA PHE A 307 7.22 0.57 7.63
C PHE A 307 8.29 0.12 8.63
N GLN A 308 8.90 -1.01 8.32
CA GLN A 308 10.03 -1.55 9.04
C GLN A 308 11.08 -2.06 8.05
N HIS A 309 12.35 -2.15 8.47
CA HIS A 309 13.41 -2.71 7.63
C HIS A 309 13.58 -4.21 7.86
N SER A 310 14.11 -4.93 6.87
CA SER A 310 14.27 -6.40 6.87
C SER A 310 15.27 -6.95 7.93
N ASN A 311 15.90 -6.08 8.71
CA ASN A 311 16.83 -6.47 9.79
C ASN A 311 16.14 -6.74 11.12
N ILE A 312 14.83 -6.50 11.27
CA ILE A 312 14.10 -6.77 12.51
C ILE A 312 13.92 -8.25 12.77
N LYS A 313 13.77 -8.63 14.04
CA LYS A 313 13.66 -10.04 14.46
C LYS A 313 12.43 -10.74 13.86
N SER A 314 11.31 -10.03 13.80
CA SER A 314 10.03 -10.55 13.27
C SER A 314 9.99 -10.73 11.75
N TYR A 315 10.92 -10.12 11.00
CA TYR A 315 10.94 -10.16 9.55
C TYR A 315 10.87 -11.58 8.97
N LYS A 316 11.76 -12.48 9.44
CA LYS A 316 11.81 -13.87 8.91
C LYS A 316 10.52 -14.64 9.20
N ALA A 317 9.97 -14.47 10.40
CA ALA A 317 8.70 -15.11 10.77
C ALA A 317 7.55 -14.58 9.91
N PHE A 318 7.48 -13.25 9.72
CA PHE A 318 6.50 -12.61 8.85
C PHE A 318 6.59 -13.09 7.40
N MET A 319 7.79 -13.09 6.81
CA MET A 319 7.99 -13.54 5.42
C MET A 319 7.67 -15.02 5.24
N SER A 320 8.04 -15.87 6.22
CA SER A 320 7.66 -17.29 6.21
C SER A 320 6.14 -17.48 6.28
N ALA A 321 5.44 -16.71 7.11
CA ALA A 321 3.99 -16.75 7.20
C ALA A 321 3.34 -16.26 5.89
N LEU A 322 3.87 -15.20 5.28
CA LEU A 322 3.37 -14.64 4.02
C LEU A 322 3.52 -15.64 2.87
N GLN A 323 4.70 -16.23 2.70
CA GLN A 323 4.97 -17.25 1.67
C GLN A 323 4.08 -18.48 1.81
N GLN A 324 3.77 -18.88 3.05
CA GLN A 324 2.93 -20.04 3.36
C GLN A 324 1.44 -19.69 3.46
N LYS A 325 1.06 -18.42 3.24
CA LYS A 325 -0.32 -17.92 3.33
C LYS A 325 -1.00 -18.28 4.67
N ARG A 326 -0.29 -18.07 5.80
CA ARG A 326 -0.73 -18.45 7.15
C ARG A 326 -1.39 -17.35 7.96
N PHE A 327 -1.75 -16.21 7.36
CA PHE A 327 -2.44 -15.12 8.08
C PHE A 327 -3.94 -15.37 8.29
N ASN A 328 -4.49 -16.45 7.72
CA ASN A 328 -5.84 -16.93 8.00
C ASN A 328 -6.05 -17.37 9.47
N HIS A 329 -5.00 -17.51 10.26
CA HIS A 329 -5.07 -17.78 11.70
C HIS A 329 -5.12 -16.51 12.55
N CYS A 330 -4.93 -15.34 11.94
CA CYS A 330 -5.04 -14.08 12.66
C CYS A 330 -6.50 -13.74 12.92
N ASN A 331 -6.81 -13.34 14.15
CA ASN A 331 -8.11 -12.80 14.52
C ASN A 331 -8.10 -11.29 14.29
N PHE A 332 -8.55 -10.84 13.13
CA PHE A 332 -8.59 -9.41 12.79
C PHE A 332 -9.64 -8.63 13.60
N ALA A 333 -10.62 -9.32 14.17
CA ALA A 333 -11.57 -8.72 15.11
C ALA A 333 -10.90 -8.18 16.38
N ASP A 334 -9.72 -8.69 16.75
CA ASP A 334 -8.92 -8.16 17.88
C ASP A 334 -8.46 -6.70 17.67
N PHE A 335 -8.42 -6.24 16.44
CA PHE A 335 -8.03 -4.87 16.09
C PHE A 335 -9.21 -3.88 16.04
N LEU A 336 -10.44 -4.34 16.21
CA LEU A 336 -11.61 -3.47 16.33
C LEU A 336 -11.56 -2.68 17.64
N SER A 337 -12.01 -1.44 17.62
CA SER A 337 -12.00 -0.55 18.79
C SER A 337 -12.87 -1.03 19.97
N ASP A 338 -13.85 -1.89 19.69
CA ASP A 338 -14.73 -2.54 20.67
C ASP A 338 -14.31 -3.98 21.01
N SER A 339 -13.17 -4.42 20.56
CA SER A 339 -12.61 -5.73 20.93
C SER A 339 -12.18 -5.74 22.40
N ASP A 340 -12.43 -6.85 23.09
CA ASP A 340 -11.99 -7.05 24.47
C ASP A 340 -10.46 -7.12 24.56
N THR A 341 -9.78 -7.57 23.52
CA THR A 341 -8.31 -7.69 23.44
C THR A 341 -7.63 -6.36 23.14
N LYS A 342 -8.29 -5.41 22.46
CA LYS A 342 -7.78 -4.08 22.09
C LYS A 342 -6.35 -4.06 21.57
N ARG A 343 -6.04 -4.93 20.61
CA ARG A 343 -4.70 -4.99 20.02
C ARG A 343 -4.47 -3.79 19.08
N THR A 344 -3.27 -3.20 19.12
CA THR A 344 -2.84 -2.21 18.13
C THR A 344 -2.43 -2.91 16.85
N PHE A 345 -2.86 -2.39 15.69
CA PHE A 345 -2.44 -2.94 14.40
C PHE A 345 -0.95 -2.70 14.17
N SER A 346 -0.16 -3.75 14.09
CA SER A 346 1.28 -3.73 13.86
C SER A 346 1.77 -5.06 13.28
N ILE A 347 2.96 -5.07 12.67
CA ILE A 347 3.58 -6.29 12.13
C ILE A 347 3.73 -7.38 13.20
N ASP A 348 4.21 -7.01 14.39
CA ASP A 348 4.44 -7.98 15.47
C ASP A 348 3.13 -8.60 15.99
N ASN A 349 2.03 -7.85 15.98
CA ASN A 349 0.73 -8.33 16.42
C ASN A 349 -0.01 -9.17 15.34
N LEU A 350 0.47 -9.17 14.09
CA LEU A 350 -0.03 -10.02 13.01
C LEU A 350 0.66 -11.38 12.94
N ILE A 351 1.83 -11.53 13.57
CA ILE A 351 2.51 -12.83 13.65
C ILE A 351 1.81 -13.63 14.76
N CYS A 352 0.77 -14.35 14.38
CA CYS A 352 0.05 -15.26 15.28
C CYS A 352 0.86 -16.55 15.41
N GLU A 353 1.20 -16.96 16.64
CA GLU A 353 1.89 -18.24 16.96
C GLU A 353 0.94 -19.44 16.75
#